data_5a26aa0b5dc1edad2a1622fd648b00cd
#
_entry.id   5a26aa0b5dc1edad2a1622fd648b00cd
#
_cell.length_a   1.000
_cell.length_b   1.000
_cell.length_c   1.000
_cell.angle_alpha   90.00
_cell.angle_beta   90.00
_cell.angle_gamma   90.00
#
_symmetry.space_group_name_H-M   'P 1'
#
loop_
_entity.id
_entity.type
_entity.pdbx_description
1 polymer ?
#
loop_
_entity_poly.entity_id
_entity_poly.type
_entity_poly.pdbx_seq_one_letter_code
_entity_poly.pdbx_strand_id
1 'polypeptide(L)'
;FDPTQLMLRVRAEKSGYMYLRCFSYGQYLGTGWSAGNKYLSSTPPQFLPLALQNAGGAETLQADIELVAVGSSVLPVPYYSTEAAENDVYVPSGGVAEYTAEYISYSGDISSMRVPNEYAAAEADYRAYVYEYYTALPDSTREAMLNLAADAGISAGDDAVNRVASYIMNSAEYDLNVSGFDTDDYAVYF
;
A
#
# COMPACT_ATOMS: atom_id res chain seq x y z
N PHE A 1 17.69 4.18 14.57
CA PHE A 1 17.63 3.27 13.42
C PHE A 1 19.05 2.86 13.02
N ASP A 2 19.32 1.55 12.96
CA ASP A 2 20.60 1.03 12.46
C ASP A 2 20.37 0.52 11.02
N PRO A 3 20.88 1.23 10.00
CA PRO A 3 20.67 0.86 8.60
C PRO A 3 21.40 -0.43 8.21
N THR A 4 22.27 -0.96 9.06
CA THR A 4 22.99 -2.21 8.82
C THR A 4 22.31 -3.43 9.44
N GLN A 5 21.27 -3.22 10.24
CA GLN A 5 20.55 -4.30 10.90
C GLN A 5 19.73 -5.09 9.86
N LEU A 6 19.96 -6.40 9.84
CA LEU A 6 19.16 -7.31 9.02
C LEU A 6 17.76 -7.44 9.63
N MET A 7 16.76 -6.91 8.93
CA MET A 7 15.36 -6.93 9.38
C MET A 7 14.64 -8.20 8.97
N LEU A 8 14.82 -8.61 7.72
CA LEU A 8 14.19 -9.82 7.16
C LEU A 8 15.05 -10.39 6.03
N ARG A 9 14.85 -11.67 5.71
CA ARG A 9 15.37 -12.32 4.51
C ARG A 9 14.22 -12.75 3.63
N VAL A 10 14.37 -12.56 2.34
CA VAL A 10 13.40 -13.04 1.34
C VAL A 10 14.14 -13.91 0.35
N ARG A 11 13.61 -15.12 0.13
CA ARG A 11 14.02 -16.01 -0.95
C ARG A 11 12.85 -16.14 -1.91
N ALA A 12 12.99 -15.58 -3.09
CA ALA A 12 11.97 -15.64 -4.14
C ALA A 12 12.41 -16.61 -5.26
N GLU A 13 11.44 -17.21 -5.94
CA GLU A 13 11.69 -18.12 -7.07
C GLU A 13 12.27 -17.39 -8.28
N LYS A 14 12.00 -16.08 -8.41
CA LYS A 14 12.55 -15.22 -9.46
C LYS A 14 13.29 -14.05 -8.88
N SER A 15 14.39 -13.65 -9.52
CA SER A 15 15.07 -12.40 -9.21
C SER A 15 14.29 -11.19 -9.72
N GLY A 16 14.35 -10.08 -9.00
CA GLY A 16 13.68 -8.85 -9.38
C GLY A 16 13.37 -7.96 -8.19
N TYR A 17 12.60 -6.90 -8.43
CA TYR A 17 12.08 -6.05 -7.36
C TYR A 17 10.83 -6.69 -6.77
N MET A 18 10.76 -6.71 -5.46
CA MET A 18 9.58 -7.17 -4.71
C MET A 18 9.21 -6.12 -3.68
N TYR A 19 7.97 -5.71 -3.69
CA TYR A 19 7.40 -4.84 -2.65
C TYR A 19 6.64 -5.72 -1.67
N LEU A 20 6.94 -5.54 -0.38
CA LEU A 20 6.25 -6.22 0.71
C LEU A 20 5.29 -5.25 1.39
N ARG A 21 4.08 -5.70 1.67
CA ARG A 21 3.06 -4.96 2.40
C ARG A 21 2.80 -5.63 3.74
N CYS A 22 2.77 -4.84 4.82
CA CYS A 22 2.42 -5.31 6.15
C CYS A 22 0.98 -4.92 6.53
N PHE A 23 0.62 -3.67 6.28
CA PHE A 23 -0.67 -3.09 6.64
C PHE A 23 -0.94 -1.85 5.80
N SER A 24 -2.18 -1.36 5.85
CA SER A 24 -2.57 -0.08 5.26
C SER A 24 -3.18 0.81 6.34
N TYR A 25 -2.83 2.09 6.33
CA TYR A 25 -3.47 3.11 7.14
C TYR A 25 -4.39 3.96 6.27
N GLY A 26 -5.61 4.21 6.76
CA GLY A 26 -6.62 4.96 6.00
C GLY A 26 -6.92 6.34 6.54
N GLN A 27 -6.65 6.59 7.82
CA GLN A 27 -6.99 7.85 8.46
C GLN A 27 -5.75 8.73 8.66
N TYR A 28 -5.72 9.86 7.99
CA TYR A 28 -4.73 10.90 8.22
C TYR A 28 -5.11 11.75 9.42
N LEU A 29 -4.16 11.99 10.33
CA LEU A 29 -4.34 12.71 11.59
C LEU A 29 -3.57 14.04 11.64
N GLY A 30 -3.12 14.57 10.52
CA GLY A 30 -2.29 15.77 10.46
C GLY A 30 -0.79 15.47 10.59
N THR A 31 -0.36 14.80 11.64
CA THR A 31 1.04 14.45 11.90
C THR A 31 1.35 12.97 11.73
N GLY A 32 0.41 12.19 11.24
CA GLY A 32 0.59 10.76 11.02
C GLY A 32 -0.65 10.08 10.46
N TRP A 33 -0.56 8.78 10.35
CA TRP A 33 -1.62 7.93 9.83
C TRP A 33 -2.05 6.90 10.86
N SER A 34 -3.33 6.56 10.88
CA SER A 34 -3.86 5.47 11.71
C SER A 34 -4.77 4.54 10.91
N ALA A 35 -5.01 3.36 11.44
CA ALA A 35 -5.98 2.42 10.89
C ALA A 35 -7.43 2.92 11.01
N GLY A 36 -7.64 3.98 11.80
CA GLY A 36 -8.98 4.47 12.15
C GLY A 36 -9.70 3.56 13.17
N ASN A 37 -10.83 4.07 13.70
CA ASN A 37 -11.63 3.33 14.67
C ASN A 37 -12.74 2.48 14.01
N LYS A 38 -12.83 2.50 12.71
CA LYS A 38 -13.86 1.75 11.97
C LYS A 38 -13.26 0.48 11.39
N TYR A 39 -13.11 -0.51 12.24
CA TYR A 39 -12.95 -1.87 11.74
C TYR A 39 -14.30 -2.29 11.18
N LEU A 40 -14.38 -2.43 9.87
CA LEU A 40 -15.49 -3.15 9.30
C LEU A 40 -15.39 -4.61 9.77
N SER A 41 -16.50 -5.19 10.11
CA SER A 41 -16.57 -6.62 10.48
C SER A 41 -16.18 -7.55 9.33
N SER A 42 -16.02 -7.00 8.13
CA SER A 42 -15.51 -7.70 6.96
C SER A 42 -14.96 -6.67 5.97
N THR A 43 -13.65 -6.69 5.74
CA THR A 43 -13.04 -6.02 4.59
C THR A 43 -13.52 -6.74 3.33
N PRO A 44 -14.08 -6.03 2.34
CA PRO A 44 -14.38 -6.65 1.06
C PRO A 44 -13.14 -7.31 0.46
N PRO A 45 -13.28 -8.48 -0.19
CA PRO A 45 -12.13 -9.18 -0.75
C PRO A 45 -11.44 -8.36 -1.85
N GLN A 46 -10.12 -8.45 -1.88
CA GLN A 46 -9.33 -7.82 -2.93
C GLN A 46 -9.41 -8.65 -4.21
N PHE A 47 -9.90 -8.05 -5.30
CA PHE A 47 -10.09 -8.76 -6.55
C PHE A 47 -8.89 -8.72 -7.47
N LEU A 48 -7.98 -7.77 -7.27
CA LEU A 48 -6.84 -7.63 -8.15
C LEU A 48 -5.98 -8.90 -8.25
N PRO A 49 -5.62 -9.59 -7.16
CA PRO A 49 -4.94 -10.87 -7.24
C PRO A 49 -5.72 -11.92 -8.06
N LEU A 50 -7.04 -12.02 -7.85
CA LEU A 50 -7.88 -12.96 -8.60
C LEU A 50 -8.00 -12.60 -10.08
N ALA A 51 -8.13 -11.32 -10.40
CA ALA A 51 -8.15 -10.84 -11.78
C ALA A 51 -6.80 -11.10 -12.46
N LEU A 52 -5.70 -10.91 -11.74
CA LEU A 52 -4.36 -11.18 -12.24
C LEU A 52 -4.13 -12.66 -12.50
N GLN A 53 -4.60 -13.58 -11.65
CA GLN A 53 -4.49 -15.04 -11.88
C GLN A 53 -5.05 -15.48 -13.24
N ASN A 54 -6.10 -14.80 -13.71
CA ASN A 54 -6.75 -15.09 -14.96
C ASN A 54 -6.18 -14.30 -16.15
N ALA A 55 -5.17 -13.44 -15.91
CA ALA A 55 -4.54 -12.67 -16.97
C ALA A 55 -3.50 -13.51 -17.73
N GLY A 56 -3.48 -13.38 -19.06
CA GLY A 56 -2.45 -14.04 -19.86
C GLY A 56 -1.04 -13.55 -19.46
N GLY A 57 -0.15 -14.48 -19.12
CA GLY A 57 1.21 -14.19 -18.69
C GLY A 57 1.38 -13.95 -17.18
N ALA A 58 0.33 -14.16 -16.40
CA ALA A 58 0.45 -14.21 -14.94
C ALA A 58 1.02 -15.57 -14.50
N GLU A 59 1.84 -15.54 -13.46
CA GLU A 59 2.42 -16.72 -12.84
C GLU A 59 2.20 -16.66 -11.33
N THR A 60 1.80 -17.75 -10.73
CA THR A 60 1.77 -17.90 -9.29
C THR A 60 3.14 -18.35 -8.81
N LEU A 61 3.77 -17.56 -7.95
CA LEU A 61 5.09 -17.77 -7.39
C LEU A 61 5.05 -17.81 -5.87
N GLN A 62 6.12 -18.31 -5.26
CA GLN A 62 6.28 -18.35 -3.82
C GLN A 62 7.50 -17.52 -3.38
N ALA A 63 7.39 -16.97 -2.18
CA ALA A 63 8.47 -16.29 -1.48
C ALA A 63 8.56 -16.83 -0.05
N ASP A 64 9.74 -17.33 0.34
CA ASP A 64 10.04 -17.67 1.72
C ASP A 64 10.55 -16.42 2.43
N ILE A 65 9.93 -16.05 3.54
CA ILE A 65 10.21 -14.83 4.28
C ILE A 65 10.58 -15.21 5.72
N GLU A 66 11.79 -14.83 6.14
CA GLU A 66 12.30 -14.97 7.50
C GLU A 66 12.33 -13.60 8.19
N LEU A 67 11.64 -13.47 9.31
CA LEU A 67 11.65 -12.26 10.14
C LEU A 67 12.82 -12.33 11.12
N VAL A 68 13.84 -11.50 10.94
CA VAL A 68 15.07 -11.54 11.76
C VAL A 68 14.98 -10.57 12.94
N ALA A 69 14.61 -9.34 12.70
CA ALA A 69 14.53 -8.28 13.71
C ALA A 69 13.20 -7.53 13.72
N VAL A 70 12.20 -8.01 13.00
CA VAL A 70 10.85 -7.46 12.98
C VAL A 70 10.00 -8.20 14.01
N GLY A 71 9.25 -7.47 14.83
CA GLY A 71 8.26 -8.09 15.72
C GLY A 71 7.21 -8.88 14.92
N SER A 72 6.90 -10.07 15.36
CA SER A 72 6.04 -11.04 14.66
C SER A 72 4.54 -10.74 14.70
N SER A 73 4.13 -9.52 15.05
CA SER A 73 2.71 -9.17 15.12
C SER A 73 2.05 -8.92 13.76
N VAL A 74 2.87 -8.75 12.71
CA VAL A 74 2.40 -8.48 11.35
C VAL A 74 3.30 -9.20 10.35
N LEU A 75 2.72 -9.84 9.34
CA LEU A 75 3.46 -10.50 8.26
C LEU A 75 3.65 -9.58 7.07
N PRO A 76 4.89 -9.23 6.69
CA PRO A 76 5.17 -8.68 5.36
C PRO A 76 4.81 -9.69 4.27
N VAL A 77 3.91 -9.35 3.36
CA VAL A 77 3.54 -10.21 2.22
C VAL A 77 3.80 -9.51 0.91
N PRO A 78 4.17 -10.23 -0.16
CA PRO A 78 4.31 -9.62 -1.48
C PRO A 78 3.02 -8.95 -1.95
N TYR A 79 3.14 -7.86 -2.72
CA TYR A 79 1.99 -7.32 -3.43
C TYR A 79 1.37 -8.41 -4.30
N TYR A 80 0.04 -8.36 -4.43
CA TYR A 80 -0.74 -9.39 -5.13
C TYR A 80 -0.65 -10.79 -4.49
N SER A 81 -0.39 -10.82 -3.17
CA SER A 81 -0.52 -12.05 -2.41
C SER A 81 -1.95 -12.58 -2.46
N THR A 82 -2.08 -13.90 -2.53
CA THR A 82 -3.37 -14.60 -2.43
C THR A 82 -3.79 -14.80 -0.98
N GLU A 83 -2.93 -14.47 -0.03
CA GLU A 83 -3.21 -14.56 1.41
C GLU A 83 -4.34 -13.61 1.82
N ALA A 84 -5.22 -14.12 2.66
CA ALA A 84 -6.29 -13.31 3.23
C ALA A 84 -5.74 -12.33 4.27
N ALA A 85 -6.13 -11.06 4.15
CA ALA A 85 -5.86 -10.06 5.16
C ALA A 85 -7.12 -9.81 5.99
N GLU A 86 -6.98 -9.74 7.30
CA GLU A 86 -8.02 -9.25 8.19
C GLU A 86 -7.81 -7.77 8.44
N ASN A 87 -8.77 -6.94 8.06
CA ASN A 87 -8.66 -5.46 8.15
C ASN A 87 -7.39 -4.90 7.49
N ASP A 88 -7.03 -5.43 6.32
CA ASP A 88 -5.78 -5.09 5.61
C ASP A 88 -4.47 -5.34 6.39
N VAL A 89 -4.54 -6.14 7.44
CA VAL A 89 -3.38 -6.55 8.24
C VAL A 89 -3.18 -8.05 8.14
N TYR A 90 -1.98 -8.45 7.76
CA TYR A 90 -1.60 -9.85 7.72
C TYR A 90 -1.05 -10.25 9.09
N VAL A 91 -1.85 -10.98 9.86
CA VAL A 91 -1.49 -11.40 11.23
C VAL A 91 -1.26 -12.91 11.26
N PRO A 92 -0.09 -13.37 11.72
CA PRO A 92 0.13 -14.79 11.86
C PRO A 92 -0.71 -15.37 13.01
N SER A 93 -1.26 -16.54 12.80
CA SER A 93 -1.78 -17.34 13.91
C SER A 93 -0.59 -17.92 14.69
N GLY A 94 -0.10 -17.17 15.70
CA GLY A 94 0.87 -17.65 16.67
C GLY A 94 2.35 -17.43 16.36
N GLY A 95 2.85 -16.22 16.31
CA GLY A 95 4.28 -15.87 16.39
C GLY A 95 5.20 -16.65 15.44
N VAL A 96 5.09 -16.42 14.14
CA VAL A 96 5.89 -17.12 13.12
C VAL A 96 7.14 -16.31 12.81
N ALA A 97 8.31 -16.96 12.87
CA ALA A 97 9.58 -16.34 12.46
C ALA A 97 9.88 -16.54 10.96
N GLU A 98 9.28 -17.57 10.35
CA GLU A 98 9.48 -17.93 8.94
C GLU A 98 8.17 -18.44 8.34
N TYR A 99 7.86 -18.02 7.13
CA TYR A 99 6.65 -18.43 6.40
C TYR A 99 6.86 -18.33 4.90
N THR A 100 6.03 -19.04 4.14
CA THR A 100 5.97 -18.94 2.68
C THR A 100 4.70 -18.19 2.29
N ALA A 101 4.84 -17.15 1.47
CA ALA A 101 3.73 -16.40 0.91
C ALA A 101 3.60 -16.71 -0.59
N GLU A 102 2.37 -17.00 -1.03
CA GLU A 102 2.04 -17.12 -2.45
C GLU A 102 1.62 -15.77 -3.02
N TYR A 103 2.09 -15.44 -4.21
CA TYR A 103 1.76 -14.18 -4.88
C TYR A 103 1.70 -14.33 -6.39
N ILE A 104 0.99 -13.40 -7.03
CA ILE A 104 0.87 -13.35 -8.48
C ILE A 104 1.96 -12.44 -9.05
N SER A 105 2.81 -12.98 -9.90
CA SER A 105 3.76 -12.21 -10.71
C SER A 105 3.12 -11.91 -12.06
N TYR A 106 3.04 -10.63 -12.39
CA TYR A 106 2.48 -10.16 -13.65
C TYR A 106 3.32 -9.04 -14.22
N SER A 107 3.78 -9.20 -15.45
CA SER A 107 4.64 -8.23 -16.15
C SER A 107 3.88 -7.34 -17.14
N GLY A 108 2.57 -7.53 -17.29
CA GLY A 108 1.74 -6.75 -18.20
C GLY A 108 1.29 -5.41 -17.58
N ASP A 109 0.60 -4.63 -18.37
CA ASP A 109 0.04 -3.35 -17.95
C ASP A 109 -1.25 -3.56 -17.13
N ILE A 110 -1.14 -3.33 -15.82
CA ILE A 110 -2.26 -3.44 -14.88
C ILE A 110 -3.35 -2.38 -15.18
N SER A 111 -2.96 -1.20 -15.68
CA SER A 111 -3.92 -0.13 -15.96
C SER A 111 -4.89 -0.49 -17.08
N SER A 112 -4.49 -1.40 -17.95
CA SER A 112 -5.32 -1.91 -19.05
C SER A 112 -6.21 -3.08 -18.65
N MET A 113 -6.04 -3.64 -17.45
CA MET A 113 -6.82 -4.78 -16.98
C MET A 113 -8.27 -4.38 -16.72
N ARG A 114 -9.16 -5.25 -17.16
CA ARG A 114 -10.59 -5.14 -16.86
C ARG A 114 -10.95 -6.21 -15.85
N VAL A 115 -11.69 -5.81 -14.83
CA VAL A 115 -12.26 -6.77 -13.89
C VAL A 115 -13.24 -7.66 -14.66
N PRO A 116 -13.12 -8.99 -14.59
CA PRO A 116 -14.08 -9.89 -15.18
C PRO A 116 -15.50 -9.60 -14.67
N ASN A 117 -16.51 -9.73 -15.54
CA ASN A 117 -17.89 -9.37 -15.21
C ASN A 117 -18.43 -10.08 -13.97
N GLU A 118 -17.97 -11.29 -13.70
CA GLU A 118 -18.32 -12.08 -12.52
C GLU A 118 -17.86 -11.44 -11.20
N TYR A 119 -16.82 -10.59 -11.23
CA TYR A 119 -16.29 -9.87 -10.06
C TYR A 119 -16.70 -8.40 -10.03
N ALA A 120 -17.42 -7.90 -11.01
CA ALA A 120 -17.68 -6.47 -11.15
C ALA A 120 -18.42 -5.86 -9.95
N ALA A 121 -19.40 -6.58 -9.38
CA ALA A 121 -20.15 -6.11 -8.22
C ALA A 121 -19.26 -6.01 -6.98
N ALA A 122 -18.48 -7.03 -6.73
CA ALA A 122 -17.61 -7.12 -5.57
C ALA A 122 -16.39 -6.18 -5.72
N GLU A 123 -15.91 -5.91 -6.93
CA GLU A 123 -14.91 -4.86 -7.16
C GLU A 123 -15.49 -3.47 -6.88
N ALA A 124 -16.74 -3.24 -7.26
CA ALA A 124 -17.41 -1.97 -6.95
C ALA A 124 -17.56 -1.76 -5.43
N ASP A 125 -17.90 -2.80 -4.69
CA ASP A 125 -17.99 -2.76 -3.22
C ASP A 125 -16.61 -2.49 -2.59
N TYR A 126 -15.56 -3.16 -3.07
CA TYR A 126 -14.20 -2.92 -2.61
C TYR A 126 -13.73 -1.49 -2.95
N ARG A 127 -14.02 -1.00 -4.13
CA ARG A 127 -13.70 0.37 -4.55
C ARG A 127 -14.39 1.41 -3.67
N ALA A 128 -15.69 1.22 -3.38
CA ALA A 128 -16.44 2.10 -2.49
C ALA A 128 -15.82 2.14 -1.09
N TYR A 129 -15.44 0.96 -0.57
CA TYR A 129 -14.72 0.84 0.69
C TYR A 129 -13.38 1.60 0.68
N VAL A 130 -12.56 1.42 -0.37
CA VAL A 130 -11.26 2.11 -0.49
C VAL A 130 -11.46 3.63 -0.52
N TYR A 131 -12.41 4.13 -1.29
CA TYR A 131 -12.68 5.56 -1.36
C TYR A 131 -13.20 6.13 -0.04
N GLU A 132 -13.99 5.38 0.71
CA GLU A 132 -14.51 5.84 1.99
C GLU A 132 -13.41 5.88 3.08
N TYR A 133 -12.55 4.85 3.12
CA TYR A 133 -11.64 4.65 4.27
C TYR A 133 -10.19 5.04 3.99
N TYR A 134 -9.73 4.99 2.74
CA TYR A 134 -8.32 5.20 2.42
C TYR A 134 -8.03 6.48 1.62
N THR A 135 -9.04 7.23 1.25
CA THR A 135 -8.86 8.52 0.57
C THR A 135 -9.42 9.70 1.34
N ALA A 136 -9.97 9.48 2.52
CA ALA A 136 -10.53 10.52 3.35
C ALA A 136 -9.42 11.38 3.98
N LEU A 137 -9.49 12.68 3.75
CA LEU A 137 -8.61 13.68 4.35
C LEU A 137 -9.44 14.73 5.08
N PRO A 138 -8.93 15.36 6.16
CA PRO A 138 -9.53 16.57 6.71
C PRO A 138 -9.69 17.64 5.62
N ASP A 139 -10.73 18.46 5.71
CA ASP A 139 -11.02 19.44 4.66
C ASP A 139 -9.87 20.44 4.46
N SER A 140 -9.27 20.92 5.54
CA SER A 140 -8.10 21.82 5.49
C SER A 140 -6.91 21.19 4.78
N THR A 141 -6.61 19.92 5.07
CA THR A 141 -5.53 19.17 4.42
C THR A 141 -5.81 18.99 2.94
N ARG A 142 -7.06 18.62 2.61
CA ARG A 142 -7.49 18.48 1.21
C ARG A 142 -7.34 19.77 0.43
N GLU A 143 -7.78 20.89 1.00
CA GLU A 143 -7.69 22.20 0.37
C GLU A 143 -6.22 22.60 0.13
N ALA A 144 -5.37 22.44 1.14
CA ALA A 144 -3.94 22.73 1.03
C ALA A 144 -3.27 21.89 -0.08
N MET A 145 -3.56 20.59 -0.12
CA MET A 145 -3.03 19.70 -1.16
C MET A 145 -3.51 20.03 -2.56
N LEU A 146 -4.77 20.44 -2.72
CA LEU A 146 -5.30 20.87 -4.01
C LEU A 146 -4.66 22.17 -4.49
N ASN A 147 -4.44 23.12 -3.59
CA ASN A 147 -3.74 24.38 -3.90
C ASN A 147 -2.29 24.11 -4.31
N LEU A 148 -1.57 23.28 -3.55
CA LEU A 148 -0.21 22.88 -3.87
C LEU A 148 -0.12 22.19 -5.25
N ALA A 149 -1.06 21.29 -5.54
CA ALA A 149 -1.13 20.64 -6.84
C ALA A 149 -1.40 21.64 -7.98
N ALA A 150 -2.30 22.61 -7.76
CA ALA A 150 -2.58 23.66 -8.74
C ALA A 150 -1.36 24.55 -9.00
N ASP A 151 -0.66 24.98 -7.95
CA ASP A 151 0.55 25.80 -8.04
C ASP A 151 1.69 25.04 -8.75
N ALA A 152 1.78 23.73 -8.54
CA ALA A 152 2.71 22.85 -9.24
C ALA A 152 2.25 22.50 -10.68
N GLY A 153 1.10 23.01 -11.12
CA GLY A 153 0.52 22.69 -12.43
C GLY A 153 0.11 21.22 -12.58
N ILE A 154 -0.20 20.54 -11.48
CA ILE A 154 -0.65 19.14 -11.47
C ILE A 154 -2.17 19.12 -11.52
N SER A 155 -2.73 18.47 -12.52
CA SER A 155 -4.17 18.26 -12.66
C SER A 155 -4.51 16.78 -12.59
N ALA A 156 -5.76 16.47 -12.25
CA ALA A 156 -6.27 15.10 -12.27
C ALA A 156 -6.16 14.51 -13.69
N GLY A 157 -5.85 13.23 -13.77
CA GLY A 157 -5.70 12.48 -15.02
C GLY A 157 -4.80 11.27 -14.84
N ASP A 158 -4.63 10.50 -15.89
CA ASP A 158 -3.91 9.22 -15.87
C ASP A 158 -2.44 9.35 -15.45
N ASP A 159 -1.83 10.52 -15.66
CA ASP A 159 -0.44 10.78 -15.28
C ASP A 159 -0.27 11.53 -13.95
N ALA A 160 -1.37 11.81 -13.23
CA ALA A 160 -1.32 12.61 -12.01
C ALA A 160 -0.40 12.00 -10.93
N VAL A 161 -0.44 10.69 -10.76
CA VAL A 161 0.40 9.98 -9.77
C VAL A 161 1.89 10.18 -10.04
N ASN A 162 2.32 10.02 -11.29
CA ASN A 162 3.73 10.21 -11.69
C ASN A 162 4.17 11.66 -11.52
N ARG A 163 3.30 12.61 -11.81
CA ARG A 163 3.59 14.05 -11.64
C ARG A 163 3.70 14.42 -10.17
N VAL A 164 2.82 13.91 -9.31
CA VAL A 164 2.93 14.09 -7.86
C VAL A 164 4.23 13.46 -7.33
N ALA A 165 4.53 12.23 -7.72
CA ALA A 165 5.76 11.56 -7.30
C ALA A 165 7.00 12.36 -7.72
N SER A 166 7.04 12.82 -8.98
CA SER A 166 8.15 13.65 -9.49
C SER A 166 8.26 15.00 -8.76
N TYR A 167 7.13 15.62 -8.45
CA TYR A 167 7.11 16.85 -7.67
C TYR A 167 7.72 16.65 -6.30
N ILE A 168 7.29 15.63 -5.54
CA ILE A 168 7.81 15.31 -4.21
C ILE A 168 9.30 15.01 -4.27
N MET A 169 9.75 14.19 -5.21
CA MET A 169 11.16 13.85 -5.38
C MET A 169 12.06 15.06 -5.67
N ASN A 170 11.53 16.09 -6.32
CA ASN A 170 12.28 17.30 -6.64
C ASN A 170 12.16 18.40 -5.59
N SER A 171 11.16 18.33 -4.71
CA SER A 171 10.86 19.37 -3.71
C SER A 171 11.35 19.01 -2.31
N ALA A 172 11.65 17.75 -2.03
CA ALA A 172 12.06 17.28 -0.73
C ALA A 172 13.39 16.53 -0.80
N GLU A 173 14.26 16.78 0.19
CA GLU A 173 15.48 16.03 0.40
C GLU A 173 15.24 14.96 1.47
N TYR A 174 15.73 13.75 1.23
CA TYR A 174 15.60 12.65 2.20
C TYR A 174 16.59 12.84 3.35
N ASP A 175 16.10 13.04 4.57
CA ASP A 175 16.90 13.14 5.78
C ASP A 175 16.37 12.18 6.85
N LEU A 176 17.26 11.34 7.39
CA LEU A 176 16.95 10.42 8.50
C LEU A 176 16.95 11.11 9.88
N ASN A 177 17.47 12.32 9.97
CA ASN A 177 17.67 13.03 11.24
C ASN A 177 16.71 14.22 11.40
N VAL A 178 15.63 14.27 10.62
CA VAL A 178 14.63 15.33 10.73
C VAL A 178 14.02 15.31 12.13
N SER A 179 14.15 16.41 12.86
CA SER A 179 13.40 16.65 14.08
C SER A 179 11.96 17.01 13.73
N GLY A 180 11.00 16.58 14.56
CA GLY A 180 9.58 16.90 14.32
C GLY A 180 9.36 18.40 14.15
N PHE A 181 8.46 18.77 13.25
CA PHE A 181 8.01 20.14 13.06
C PHE A 181 6.98 20.50 14.13
N ASP A 182 6.98 21.76 14.56
CA ASP A 182 5.94 22.30 15.45
C ASP A 182 4.73 22.67 14.61
N THR A 183 3.96 21.67 14.20
CA THR A 183 2.74 21.80 13.41
C THR A 183 1.75 20.68 13.74
N ASP A 184 0.48 20.99 13.66
CA ASP A 184 -0.60 20.01 13.83
C ASP A 184 -0.95 19.27 12.53
N ASP A 185 -0.43 19.72 11.39
CA ASP A 185 -0.67 19.10 10.08
C ASP A 185 0.54 19.29 9.16
N TYR A 186 1.26 18.20 8.89
CA TYR A 186 2.43 18.22 8.02
C TYR A 186 2.08 18.54 6.56
N ALA A 187 0.91 18.15 6.10
CA ALA A 187 0.51 18.42 4.73
C ALA A 187 0.21 19.90 4.47
N VAL A 188 -0.17 20.64 5.51
CA VAL A 188 -0.40 22.09 5.43
C VAL A 188 0.90 22.89 5.60
N TYR A 189 1.93 22.26 6.18
CA TYR A 189 3.24 22.89 6.39
C TYR A 189 4.00 23.11 5.08
N PHE A 190 3.81 22.24 4.09
CA PHE A 190 4.42 22.33 2.77
C PHE A 190 3.67 23.30 1.86
#